data_5d0e6934a79dec9d6da16f9e795bbcb8
#
_entry.id   5d0e6934a79dec9d6da16f9e795bbcb8
#
_cell.length_a   1.000
_cell.length_b   1.000
_cell.length_c   1.000
_cell.angle_alpha   90.00
_cell.angle_beta   90.00
_cell.angle_gamma   90.00
#
_symmetry.space_group_name_H-M   'P 1'
#
loop_
_entity.id
_entity.type
_entity.pdbx_description
1 polymer ?
#
loop_
_entity_poly.entity_id
_entity_poly.type
_entity_poly.pdbx_seq_one_letter_code
_entity_poly.pdbx_strand_id
1 'polypeptide(L)' 'PALDLATEAGTLGGTRPAVLNAANEVAVEAFLDGRIAFPGIWKLVADVFEKCPPVEHPSLEQLLSTDAEARRIAWASIG' A
#
# COMPACT_ATOMS: atom_id res chain seq x y z
N PRO A 1 -13.19 -2.87 -1.20
CA PRO A 1 -12.38 -4.07 -0.93
C PRO A 1 -11.01 -3.98 -1.62
N ALA A 2 -10.02 -4.67 -1.05
CA ALA A 2 -8.66 -4.66 -1.60
C ALA A 2 -8.59 -5.26 -3.00
N LEU A 3 -9.49 -6.16 -3.35
CA LEU A 3 -9.52 -6.73 -4.69
C LEU A 3 -9.80 -5.67 -5.75
N ASP A 4 -10.72 -4.75 -5.47
CA ASP A 4 -11.03 -3.66 -6.39
C ASP A 4 -9.85 -2.69 -6.49
N LEU A 5 -9.16 -2.42 -5.37
CA LEU A 5 -7.97 -1.59 -5.36
C LEU A 5 -6.85 -2.20 -6.19
N ALA A 6 -6.67 -3.52 -6.11
CA ALA A 6 -5.64 -4.22 -6.88
C ALA A 6 -5.92 -4.11 -8.38
N THR A 7 -7.17 -4.29 -8.79
CA THR A 7 -7.59 -4.16 -10.19
C THR A 7 -7.38 -2.73 -10.68
N GLU A 8 -7.79 -1.76 -9.87
CA GLU A 8 -7.63 -0.35 -10.21
C GLU A 8 -6.17 0.04 -10.36
N ALA A 9 -5.32 -0.37 -9.40
CA ALA A 9 -3.89 -0.08 -9.44
C ALA A 9 -3.22 -0.66 -10.69
N GLY A 10 -3.54 -1.90 -11.03
CA GLY A 10 -3.00 -2.56 -12.22
C GLY A 10 -3.43 -1.89 -13.52
N THR A 11 -4.66 -1.37 -13.56
CA THR A 11 -5.19 -0.69 -14.75
C THR A 11 -4.61 0.71 -14.90
N LEU A 12 -4.50 1.47 -13.81
CA LEU A 12 -4.07 2.86 -13.86
C LEU A 12 -2.56 3.03 -13.97
N GLY A 13 -1.78 2.06 -13.48
CA GLY A 13 -0.31 2.11 -13.58
C GLY A 13 0.32 3.16 -12.66
N GLY A 14 1.45 3.73 -13.09
CA GLY A 14 2.19 4.71 -12.30
C GLY A 14 2.77 4.10 -11.02
N THR A 15 2.68 4.82 -9.91
CA THR A 15 3.15 4.34 -8.61
C THR A 15 2.12 3.46 -7.89
N ARG A 16 0.92 3.33 -8.40
CA ARG A 16 -0.17 2.60 -7.73
C ARG A 16 0.15 1.15 -7.42
N PRO A 17 0.70 0.36 -8.36
CA PRO A 17 1.07 -1.02 -8.04
C PRO A 17 2.12 -1.12 -6.94
N ALA A 18 3.10 -0.21 -6.91
CA ALA A 18 4.14 -0.20 -5.89
C ALA A 18 3.55 0.10 -4.50
N VAL A 19 2.65 1.07 -4.41
CA VAL A 19 1.98 1.42 -3.16
C VAL A 19 1.15 0.25 -2.66
N LEU A 20 0.37 -0.36 -3.55
CA LEU A 20 -0.47 -1.51 -3.20
C LEU A 20 0.37 -2.66 -2.67
N ASN A 21 1.46 -2.99 -3.37
CA ASN A 21 2.34 -4.09 -2.97
C ASN A 21 2.96 -3.83 -1.60
N ALA A 22 3.49 -2.63 -1.38
CA ALA A 22 4.11 -2.26 -0.11
C ALA A 22 3.11 -2.30 1.05
N ALA A 23 1.93 -1.72 0.85
CA ALA A 23 0.88 -1.71 1.86
C ALA A 23 0.40 -3.12 2.19
N ASN A 24 0.22 -3.95 1.17
CA ASN A 24 -0.23 -5.32 1.36
C ASN A 24 0.79 -6.16 2.14
N GLU A 25 2.07 -6.02 1.82
CA GLU A 25 3.12 -6.75 2.54
C GLU A 25 3.15 -6.37 4.02
N VAL A 26 3.08 -5.08 4.33
CA VAL A 26 3.04 -4.61 5.72
C VAL A 26 1.78 -5.11 6.43
N ALA A 27 0.63 -5.04 5.77
CA ALA A 27 -0.63 -5.47 6.34
C ALA A 27 -0.63 -6.97 6.67
N VAL A 28 -0.11 -7.80 5.77
CA VAL A 28 -0.01 -9.24 6.00
C VAL A 28 0.96 -9.53 7.15
N GLU A 29 2.10 -8.87 7.18
CA GLU A 29 3.07 -9.04 8.26
C GLU A 29 2.47 -8.65 9.61
N ALA A 30 1.74 -7.53 9.67
CA ALA A 30 1.08 -7.09 10.89
C ALA A 30 -0.01 -8.07 11.32
N PHE A 31 -0.75 -8.64 10.37
CA PHE A 31 -1.75 -9.64 10.67
C PHE A 31 -1.13 -10.91 11.26
N LEU A 32 -0.06 -11.40 10.65
CA LEU A 32 0.64 -12.59 11.14
C LEU A 32 1.27 -12.36 12.51
N ASP A 33 1.63 -11.12 12.82
CA ASP A 33 2.20 -10.73 14.11
C ASP A 33 1.12 -10.43 15.16
N GLY A 34 -0.16 -10.56 14.79
CA GLY A 34 -1.27 -10.35 15.71
C GLY A 34 -1.62 -8.90 15.99
N ARG A 35 -1.10 -7.97 15.20
CA ARG A 35 -1.32 -6.53 15.42
C ARG A 35 -2.63 -6.02 14.84
N ILE A 36 -3.12 -6.68 13.79
CA ILE A 36 -4.39 -6.34 13.15
C ILE A 36 -5.19 -7.61 12.88
N ALA A 37 -6.52 -7.48 12.83
CA ALA A 37 -7.39 -8.58 12.45
C ALA A 37 -7.46 -8.69 10.93
N PHE A 38 -7.96 -9.82 10.40
CA PHE A 38 -8.02 -10.05 8.97
C PHE A 38 -8.74 -8.92 8.19
N PRO A 39 -9.90 -8.42 8.64
CA PRO A 39 -10.53 -7.29 7.94
C PRO A 39 -9.70 -6.02 7.97
N GLY A 40 -8.80 -5.88 8.94
CA GLY A 40 -7.90 -4.74 9.05
C GLY A 40 -6.89 -4.66 7.92
N ILE A 41 -6.61 -5.78 7.23
CA ILE A 41 -5.71 -5.80 6.07
C ILE A 41 -6.26 -4.86 4.98
N TRP A 42 -7.54 -5.01 4.66
CA TRP A 42 -8.20 -4.20 3.64
C TRP A 42 -8.20 -2.72 4.00
N LYS A 43 -8.53 -2.44 5.26
CA LYS A 43 -8.61 -1.08 5.76
C LYS A 43 -7.24 -0.40 5.72
N LEU A 44 -6.20 -1.10 6.12
CA LEU A 44 -4.84 -0.57 6.11
C LEU A 44 -4.36 -0.27 4.69
N VAL A 45 -4.59 -1.21 3.78
CA VAL A 45 -4.20 -1.03 2.36
C VAL A 45 -4.92 0.17 1.76
N ALA A 46 -6.22 0.30 2.01
CA ALA A 46 -7.00 1.44 1.49
C ALA A 46 -6.51 2.77 2.07
N ASP A 47 -6.20 2.79 3.36
CA ASP A 47 -5.71 3.98 4.04
C ASP A 47 -4.36 4.45 3.48
N VAL A 48 -3.42 3.53 3.30
CA VAL A 48 -2.12 3.84 2.73
C VAL A 48 -2.26 4.33 1.29
N PHE A 49 -3.11 3.65 0.53
CA PHE A 49 -3.36 4.02 -0.87
C PHE A 49 -3.88 5.45 -0.99
N GLU A 50 -4.76 5.85 -0.06
CA GLU A 50 -5.31 7.19 -0.02
C GLU A 50 -4.25 8.24 0.35
N LYS A 51 -3.33 7.89 1.25
CA LYS A 51 -2.28 8.80 1.73
C LYS A 51 -1.08 8.93 0.79
N CYS A 52 -0.98 8.07 -0.21
CA CYS A 52 0.12 8.10 -1.19
C CYS A 52 -0.41 8.56 -2.54
N PRO A 53 -0.34 9.88 -2.85
CA PRO A 53 -0.82 10.37 -4.14
C PRO A 53 -0.09 9.69 -5.29
N PRO A 54 -0.81 9.29 -6.34
CA PRO A 54 -0.19 8.61 -7.46
C PRO A 54 0.70 9.52 -8.28
N VAL A 55 1.80 8.97 -8.80
CA VAL A 55 2.68 9.65 -9.74
C VAL A 55 2.60 8.92 -11.06
N GLU A 56 2.30 9.64 -12.13
CA GLU A 56 2.28 9.08 -13.48
C GLU A 56 3.71 9.03 -14.02
N HIS A 57 4.05 7.96 -14.72
CA HIS A 57 5.36 7.80 -15.36
C HIS A 57 6.52 8.03 -14.38
N PRO A 58 6.57 7.32 -13.24
CA PRO A 58 7.62 7.53 -12.26
C PRO A 58 8.98 7.03 -12.74
N SER A 59 10.06 7.70 -12.27
CA SER A 59 11.41 7.20 -12.44
C SER A 59 11.63 6.02 -11.49
N LEU A 60 12.73 5.28 -11.68
CA LEU A 60 13.08 4.21 -10.75
C LEU A 60 13.26 4.74 -9.32
N GLU A 61 13.92 5.90 -9.19
CA GLU A 61 14.10 6.53 -7.88
C GLU A 61 12.77 6.86 -7.22
N GLN A 62 11.81 7.36 -8.00
CA GLN A 62 10.48 7.65 -7.49
C GLN A 62 9.73 6.40 -7.05
N LEU A 63 9.89 5.29 -7.80
CA LEU A 63 9.28 4.02 -7.42
C LEU A 63 9.85 3.51 -6.09
N LEU A 64 11.17 3.55 -5.93
CA LEU A 64 11.83 3.10 -4.71
C LEU A 64 11.45 3.98 -3.51
N SER A 65 11.42 5.30 -3.73
CA SER A 65 11.02 6.25 -2.71
C SER A 65 9.57 6.07 -2.29
N THR A 66 8.69 5.85 -3.24
CA THR A 66 7.26 5.63 -2.98
C THR A 66 7.04 4.33 -2.20
N ASP A 67 7.76 3.26 -2.56
CA ASP A 67 7.68 2.00 -1.84
C ASP A 67 8.06 2.19 -0.37
N ALA A 68 9.18 2.85 -0.11
CA ALA A 68 9.64 3.11 1.25
C ALA A 68 8.64 3.97 2.04
N GLU A 69 8.10 5.00 1.41
CA GLU A 69 7.13 5.89 2.04
C GLU A 69 5.82 5.16 2.35
N ALA A 70 5.33 4.33 1.45
CA ALA A 70 4.11 3.56 1.66
C ALA A 70 4.27 2.61 2.85
N ARG A 71 5.43 1.95 2.96
CA ARG A 71 5.74 1.07 4.09
C ARG A 71 5.77 1.84 5.40
N ARG A 72 6.39 3.00 5.40
CA ARG A 72 6.46 3.87 6.58
C ARG A 72 5.06 4.29 7.03
N ILE A 73 4.23 4.73 6.09
CA ILE A 73 2.85 5.13 6.38
C ILE A 73 2.05 3.95 6.93
N ALA A 74 2.21 2.78 6.32
CA ALA A 74 1.50 1.58 6.76
C ALA A 74 1.84 1.22 8.20
N TRP A 75 3.12 1.19 8.56
CA TRP A 75 3.54 0.89 9.93
C TRP A 75 3.07 1.96 10.92
N ALA A 76 3.12 3.23 10.53
CA ALA A 76 2.63 4.33 11.37
C ALA A 76 1.12 4.22 11.62
N SER A 77 0.37 3.72 10.64
CA SER A 77 -1.09 3.54 10.76
C SER A 77 -1.48 2.39 11.69
N ILE A 78 -0.59 1.42 11.85
CA ILE A 78 -0.83 0.29 12.76
C ILE A 78 -0.65 0.74 14.22
N GLY A 79 0.18 1.72 14.41
CA GLY A 79 0.44 2.29 15.73
C GLY A 79 1.40 1.49 16.52
#